data_63e73c83e3aeb3c388c8fb22023e63ad
#
_entry.id   63e73c83e3aeb3c388c8fb22023e63ad
#
_cell.length_a   1.000
_cell.length_b   1.000
_cell.length_c   1.000
_cell.angle_alpha   90.00
_cell.angle_beta   90.00
_cell.angle_gamma   90.00
#
_symmetry.space_group_name_H-M   'P 1'
#
loop_
_entity.id
_entity.type
_entity.pdbx_description
1 polymer ?
#
loop_
_entity_poly.entity_id
_entity_poly.type
_entity_poly.pdbx_seq_one_letter_code
_entity_poly.pdbx_strand_id
1 'polypeptide(L)'
;MKKLLLAAFFMIATSAQAITNDMMMVRMHIKADVAIEHLKSALEKRGYAIAHTQKCDGGMQSFGYTTDFYRSIFFGKGSEAREISKAHPDFVSYIPHKITVVAEREETVLSIVNPHVFDRFYPEDPMMLQHFKNWHHDILSIFSDLRAAERAHKLQ
;
A
#
# COMPACT_ATOMS: atom_id res chain seq x y z
N MET A 1 -28.20 47.05 41.50
CA MET A 1 -28.03 45.62 41.52
C MET A 1 -27.66 45.19 40.07
N LYS A 2 -26.36 45.05 39.81
CA LYS A 2 -25.85 44.69 38.47
C LYS A 2 -25.68 43.18 38.41
N LYS A 3 -26.45 42.51 37.54
CA LYS A 3 -26.31 41.09 37.29
C LYS A 3 -25.16 40.87 36.28
N LEU A 4 -24.04 40.30 36.73
CA LEU A 4 -22.98 39.82 35.89
C LEU A 4 -23.42 38.48 35.27
N LEU A 5 -23.58 38.44 33.95
CA LEU A 5 -23.73 37.23 33.16
C LEU A 5 -22.32 36.75 32.78
N LEU A 6 -21.88 35.67 33.42
CA LEU A 6 -20.65 34.95 33.07
C LEU A 6 -20.96 34.00 31.93
N ALA A 7 -20.58 34.35 30.69
CA ALA A 7 -20.65 33.45 29.54
C ALA A 7 -19.45 32.52 29.57
N ALA A 8 -19.66 31.27 29.98
CA ALA A 8 -18.66 30.23 29.87
C ALA A 8 -18.54 29.78 28.39
N PHE A 9 -17.48 30.22 27.73
CA PHE A 9 -17.13 29.77 26.36
C PHE A 9 -16.51 28.38 26.47
N PHE A 10 -17.30 27.34 26.18
CA PHE A 10 -16.83 25.95 26.12
C PHE A 10 -16.10 25.80 24.79
N MET A 11 -14.74 25.89 24.80
CA MET A 11 -13.92 25.50 23.67
C MET A 11 -13.98 23.96 23.50
N ILE A 12 -14.80 23.51 22.58
CA ILE A 12 -14.72 22.12 22.09
C ILE A 12 -13.48 22.03 21.24
N ALA A 13 -12.39 21.53 21.82
CA ALA A 13 -11.21 21.11 21.07
C ALA A 13 -11.59 19.88 20.26
N THR A 14 -11.99 20.07 19.01
CA THR A 14 -12.06 18.98 18.04
C THR A 14 -10.62 18.52 17.78
N SER A 15 -10.22 17.43 18.42
CA SER A 15 -9.02 16.70 18.05
C SER A 15 -9.23 16.20 16.61
N ALA A 16 -8.64 16.91 15.64
CA ALA A 16 -8.49 16.39 14.29
C ALA A 16 -7.61 15.13 14.41
N GLN A 17 -8.24 13.96 14.47
CA GLN A 17 -7.53 12.71 14.28
C GLN A 17 -7.00 12.77 12.85
N ALA A 18 -5.70 12.95 12.71
CA ALA A 18 -5.02 12.69 11.45
C ALA A 18 -5.30 11.23 11.10
N ILE A 19 -6.13 11.00 10.08
CA ILE A 19 -6.29 9.67 9.48
C ILE A 19 -4.92 9.37 8.87
N THR A 20 -4.09 8.63 9.60
CA THR A 20 -2.85 8.11 9.08
C THR A 20 -3.23 7.12 7.99
N ASN A 21 -2.96 7.47 6.75
CA ASN A 21 -3.25 6.60 5.60
C ASN A 21 -2.15 5.55 5.50
N ASP A 22 -2.06 4.69 6.55
CA ASP A 22 -0.99 3.70 6.72
C ASP A 22 -1.05 2.56 5.69
N MET A 23 -2.20 2.43 5.02
CA MET A 23 -2.41 1.47 3.95
C MET A 23 -2.83 2.16 2.66
N MET A 24 -2.23 1.78 1.56
CA MET A 24 -2.65 2.15 0.22
C MET A 24 -3.45 1.00 -0.39
N MET A 25 -4.60 1.30 -1.00
CA MET A 25 -5.53 0.29 -1.50
C MET A 25 -6.20 0.72 -2.79
N VAL A 26 -6.41 -0.24 -3.69
CA VAL A 26 -7.26 -0.09 -4.87
C VAL A 26 -8.25 -1.25 -4.95
N ARG A 27 -9.52 -0.93 -5.24
CA ARG A 27 -10.59 -1.89 -5.53
C ARG A 27 -10.90 -1.86 -7.01
N MET A 28 -11.08 -3.03 -7.60
CA MET A 28 -11.30 -3.22 -9.04
C MET A 28 -12.42 -4.25 -9.26
N HIS A 29 -13.31 -4.00 -10.21
CA HIS A 29 -14.37 -4.93 -10.63
C HIS A 29 -13.89 -5.78 -11.81
N ILE A 30 -12.75 -6.45 -11.64
CA ILE A 30 -12.20 -7.42 -12.59
C ILE A 30 -11.70 -8.64 -11.82
N LYS A 31 -11.54 -9.77 -12.50
CA LYS A 31 -11.02 -10.99 -11.89
C LYS A 31 -9.60 -10.81 -11.37
N ALA A 32 -9.30 -11.49 -10.26
CA ALA A 32 -8.03 -11.32 -9.55
C ALA A 32 -6.79 -11.73 -10.38
N ASP A 33 -6.91 -12.73 -11.23
CA ASP A 33 -5.84 -13.13 -12.16
C ASP A 33 -5.55 -12.04 -13.20
N VAL A 34 -6.60 -11.42 -13.76
CA VAL A 34 -6.47 -10.29 -14.69
C VAL A 34 -5.85 -9.07 -13.98
N ALA A 35 -6.27 -8.77 -12.75
CA ALA A 35 -5.69 -7.70 -11.94
C ALA A 35 -4.19 -7.92 -11.68
N ILE A 36 -3.76 -9.17 -11.43
CA ILE A 36 -2.34 -9.51 -11.24
C ILE A 36 -1.53 -9.27 -12.51
N GLU A 37 -2.03 -9.63 -13.68
CA GLU A 37 -1.31 -9.40 -14.93
C GLU A 37 -1.13 -7.88 -15.20
N HIS A 38 -2.17 -7.08 -14.96
CA HIS A 38 -2.04 -5.62 -15.04
C HIS A 38 -1.07 -5.07 -13.99
N LEU A 39 -1.09 -5.60 -12.75
CA LEU A 39 -0.15 -5.22 -11.69
C LEU A 39 1.30 -5.50 -12.10
N LYS A 40 1.59 -6.72 -12.57
CA LYS A 40 2.95 -7.10 -13.02
C LYS A 40 3.45 -6.18 -14.13
N SER A 41 2.62 -5.94 -15.14
CA SER A 41 2.96 -5.01 -16.23
C SER A 41 3.25 -3.59 -15.73
N ALA A 42 2.44 -3.08 -14.79
CA ALA A 42 2.63 -1.74 -14.22
C ALA A 42 3.90 -1.63 -13.36
N LEU A 43 4.28 -2.71 -12.65
CA LEU A 43 5.53 -2.83 -11.88
C LEU A 43 6.75 -2.85 -12.81
N GLU A 44 6.74 -3.71 -13.83
CA GLU A 44 7.84 -3.86 -14.79
C GLU A 44 8.11 -2.57 -15.56
N LYS A 45 7.07 -1.82 -15.97
CA LYS A 45 7.20 -0.51 -16.61
C LYS A 45 7.97 0.51 -15.76
N ARG A 46 8.02 0.31 -14.43
CA ARG A 46 8.74 1.17 -13.47
C ARG A 46 10.07 0.57 -13.00
N GLY A 47 10.52 -0.50 -13.67
CA GLY A 47 11.79 -1.15 -13.40
C GLY A 47 11.80 -2.04 -12.16
N TYR A 48 10.62 -2.39 -11.62
CA TYR A 48 10.53 -3.40 -10.57
C TYR A 48 10.59 -4.80 -11.15
N ALA A 49 11.34 -5.68 -10.49
CA ALA A 49 11.33 -7.10 -10.75
C ALA A 49 10.37 -7.81 -9.79
N ILE A 50 9.63 -8.81 -10.29
CA ILE A 50 8.83 -9.69 -9.45
C ILE A 50 9.77 -10.72 -8.84
N ALA A 51 9.95 -10.66 -7.53
CA ALA A 51 10.82 -11.58 -6.80
C ALA A 51 10.12 -12.92 -6.54
N HIS A 52 8.83 -12.88 -6.16
CA HIS A 52 8.06 -14.08 -5.85
C HIS A 52 6.55 -13.79 -5.89
N THR A 53 5.75 -14.82 -6.19
CA THR A 53 4.29 -14.79 -6.04
C THR A 53 3.88 -15.95 -5.13
N GLN A 54 3.36 -15.63 -3.96
CA GLN A 54 2.94 -16.60 -2.95
C GLN A 54 1.42 -16.81 -2.99
N LYS A 55 1.00 -18.08 -2.99
CA LYS A 55 -0.40 -18.49 -2.75
C LYS A 55 -0.63 -18.55 -1.25
N CYS A 56 -1.64 -17.82 -0.75
CA CYS A 56 -1.92 -17.71 0.68
C CYS A 56 -3.28 -18.30 1.09
N ASP A 57 -4.15 -18.61 0.15
CA ASP A 57 -5.52 -19.11 0.35
C ASP A 57 -5.58 -20.33 1.29
N GLY A 58 -4.81 -21.39 1.01
CA GLY A 58 -4.81 -22.60 1.84
C GLY A 58 -4.30 -22.41 3.26
N GLY A 59 -3.29 -21.56 3.44
CA GLY A 59 -2.74 -21.24 4.77
C GLY A 59 -3.71 -20.45 5.65
N MET A 60 -4.50 -19.55 5.05
CA MET A 60 -5.45 -18.72 5.80
C MET A 60 -6.68 -19.47 6.25
N GLN A 61 -7.05 -20.57 5.58
CA GLN A 61 -8.18 -21.42 5.99
C GLN A 61 -7.97 -22.01 7.38
N SER A 62 -6.74 -22.38 7.74
CA SER A 62 -6.42 -22.92 9.09
C SER A 62 -6.64 -21.88 10.19
N PHE A 63 -6.69 -20.59 9.87
CA PHE A 63 -7.00 -19.48 10.78
C PHE A 63 -8.46 -19.01 10.70
N GLY A 64 -9.33 -19.77 10.00
CA GLY A 64 -10.75 -19.44 9.85
C GLY A 64 -11.05 -18.35 8.80
N TYR A 65 -10.06 -17.91 8.03
CA TYR A 65 -10.27 -16.97 6.93
C TYR A 65 -10.47 -17.73 5.62
N THR A 66 -11.67 -17.65 5.07
CA THR A 66 -12.03 -18.30 3.80
C THR A 66 -12.03 -17.28 2.68
N THR A 67 -11.24 -17.53 1.65
CA THR A 67 -11.22 -16.76 0.40
C THR A 67 -10.90 -17.70 -0.75
N ASP A 68 -11.51 -17.48 -1.90
CA ASP A 68 -11.26 -18.25 -3.12
C ASP A 68 -9.94 -17.83 -3.77
N PHE A 69 -9.46 -16.64 -3.45
CA PHE A 69 -8.25 -16.09 -4.02
C PHE A 69 -7.54 -15.15 -3.07
N TYR A 70 -6.31 -15.53 -2.68
CA TYR A 70 -5.39 -14.68 -1.91
C TYR A 70 -3.96 -14.90 -2.42
N ARG A 71 -3.32 -13.84 -2.92
CA ARG A 71 -1.92 -13.84 -3.40
C ARG A 71 -1.15 -12.71 -2.75
N SER A 72 0.14 -12.97 -2.49
CA SER A 72 1.13 -11.94 -2.16
C SER A 72 2.15 -11.85 -3.28
N ILE A 73 2.30 -10.68 -3.88
CA ILE A 73 3.27 -10.38 -4.93
C ILE A 73 4.43 -9.64 -4.29
N PHE A 74 5.60 -10.24 -4.28
CA PHE A 74 6.83 -9.64 -3.80
C PHE A 74 7.60 -9.03 -4.96
N PHE A 75 8.02 -7.78 -4.82
CA PHE A 75 8.67 -7.04 -5.90
C PHE A 75 9.67 -6.02 -5.36
N GLY A 76 10.65 -5.64 -6.19
CA GLY A 76 11.67 -4.66 -5.81
C GLY A 76 12.61 -4.32 -6.94
N LYS A 77 13.48 -3.33 -6.69
CA LYS A 77 14.59 -2.98 -7.58
C LYS A 77 15.90 -3.45 -6.93
N GLY A 78 16.66 -4.28 -7.63
CA GLY A 78 17.89 -4.87 -7.08
C GLY A 78 18.98 -3.84 -6.71
N SER A 79 19.00 -2.67 -7.36
CA SER A 79 19.89 -1.57 -7.01
C SER A 79 19.54 -0.97 -5.64
N GLU A 80 18.25 -0.66 -5.42
CA GLU A 80 17.75 -0.13 -4.15
C GLU A 80 17.96 -1.12 -3.01
N ALA A 81 17.67 -2.41 -3.24
CA ALA A 81 17.87 -3.45 -2.24
C ALA A 81 19.34 -3.55 -1.81
N ARG A 82 20.32 -3.46 -2.75
CA ARG A 82 21.74 -3.47 -2.42
C ARG A 82 22.19 -2.23 -1.65
N GLU A 83 21.71 -1.05 -2.04
CA GLU A 83 22.02 0.22 -1.38
C GLU A 83 21.53 0.20 0.06
N ILE A 84 20.24 -0.11 0.25
CA ILE A 84 19.58 -0.14 1.55
C ILE A 84 20.20 -1.21 2.45
N SER A 85 20.41 -2.43 1.95
CA SER A 85 20.97 -3.53 2.77
C SER A 85 22.38 -3.22 3.28
N LYS A 86 23.13 -2.38 2.55
CA LYS A 86 24.48 -1.94 2.98
C LYS A 86 24.40 -0.85 4.04
N ALA A 87 23.49 0.11 3.89
CA ALA A 87 23.40 1.26 4.80
C ALA A 87 22.53 0.96 6.03
N HIS A 88 21.43 0.21 5.83
CA HIS A 88 20.40 -0.10 6.81
C HIS A 88 20.05 -1.59 6.80
N PRO A 89 20.92 -2.47 7.32
CA PRO A 89 20.64 -3.91 7.36
C PRO A 89 19.41 -4.28 8.20
N ASP A 90 18.99 -3.43 9.14
CA ASP A 90 17.78 -3.54 9.93
C ASP A 90 16.50 -3.38 9.10
N PHE A 91 16.56 -2.64 7.98
CA PHE A 91 15.42 -2.45 7.07
C PHE A 91 15.20 -3.62 6.10
N VAL A 92 16.13 -4.57 6.00
CA VAL A 92 16.05 -5.71 5.04
C VAL A 92 14.76 -6.53 5.21
N SER A 93 14.20 -6.57 6.43
CA SER A 93 12.95 -7.27 6.72
C SER A 93 11.72 -6.69 5.97
N TYR A 94 11.81 -5.47 5.43
CA TYR A 94 10.73 -4.77 4.73
C TYR A 94 10.91 -4.75 3.21
N ILE A 95 11.99 -5.32 2.70
CA ILE A 95 12.26 -5.52 1.27
C ILE A 95 12.47 -7.02 0.96
N PRO A 96 11.95 -7.53 -0.17
CA PRO A 96 11.17 -6.84 -1.21
C PRO A 96 9.81 -6.35 -0.73
N HIS A 97 9.26 -5.35 -1.41
CA HIS A 97 7.89 -4.87 -1.15
C HIS A 97 6.88 -5.98 -1.40
N LYS A 98 5.71 -5.86 -0.77
CA LYS A 98 4.64 -6.83 -0.91
C LYS A 98 3.30 -6.14 -1.19
N ILE A 99 2.67 -6.46 -2.32
CA ILE A 99 1.27 -6.16 -2.59
C ILE A 99 0.44 -7.43 -2.36
N THR A 100 -0.61 -7.31 -1.58
CA THR A 100 -1.60 -8.36 -1.35
C THR A 100 -2.75 -8.19 -2.33
N VAL A 101 -3.19 -9.28 -2.97
CA VAL A 101 -4.32 -9.33 -3.91
C VAL A 101 -5.32 -10.34 -3.39
N VAL A 102 -6.54 -9.90 -3.12
CA VAL A 102 -7.64 -10.71 -2.57
C VAL A 102 -8.89 -10.53 -3.40
N ALA A 103 -9.61 -11.62 -3.70
CA ALA A 103 -10.97 -11.52 -4.21
C ALA A 103 -11.95 -11.33 -3.05
N GLU A 104 -12.76 -10.28 -3.12
CA GLU A 104 -13.87 -9.99 -2.20
C GLU A 104 -15.17 -9.90 -2.97
N ARG A 105 -15.97 -10.98 -2.96
CA ARG A 105 -17.21 -11.06 -3.74
C ARG A 105 -16.95 -10.80 -5.23
N GLU A 106 -17.50 -9.71 -5.78
CA GLU A 106 -17.35 -9.29 -7.18
C GLU A 106 -16.16 -8.33 -7.41
N GLU A 107 -15.36 -8.09 -6.39
CA GLU A 107 -14.24 -7.15 -6.44
C GLU A 107 -12.90 -7.85 -6.21
N THR A 108 -11.86 -7.29 -6.80
CA THR A 108 -10.47 -7.59 -6.46
C THR A 108 -9.88 -6.41 -5.71
N VAL A 109 -9.34 -6.68 -4.54
CA VAL A 109 -8.70 -5.68 -3.67
C VAL A 109 -7.20 -5.89 -3.70
N LEU A 110 -6.46 -4.83 -4.04
CA LEU A 110 -5.02 -4.79 -3.92
C LEU A 110 -4.65 -3.83 -2.78
N SER A 111 -3.75 -4.26 -1.90
CA SER A 111 -3.32 -3.45 -0.76
C SER A 111 -1.84 -3.59 -0.47
N ILE A 112 -1.23 -2.51 0.01
CA ILE A 112 0.16 -2.42 0.43
C ILE A 112 0.30 -1.42 1.57
N VAL A 113 1.26 -1.63 2.47
CA VAL A 113 1.63 -0.64 3.49
C VAL A 113 2.13 0.64 2.79
N ASN A 114 1.64 1.80 3.22
CA ASN A 114 2.11 3.07 2.71
C ASN A 114 3.59 3.27 3.11
N PRO A 115 4.53 3.47 2.17
CA PRO A 115 5.94 3.67 2.49
C PRO A 115 6.21 4.80 3.48
N HIS A 116 5.39 5.84 3.52
CA HIS A 116 5.50 6.93 4.50
C HIS A 116 5.29 6.50 5.97
N VAL A 117 4.80 5.29 6.22
CA VAL A 117 4.79 4.72 7.58
C VAL A 117 6.20 4.62 8.16
N PHE A 118 7.20 4.45 7.30
CA PHE A 118 8.60 4.29 7.70
C PHE A 118 9.32 5.61 7.97
N ASP A 119 8.78 6.77 7.57
CA ASP A 119 9.38 8.10 7.81
C ASP A 119 9.74 8.30 9.29
N ARG A 120 8.87 7.83 10.19
CA ARG A 120 9.04 7.96 11.65
C ARG A 120 10.22 7.16 12.23
N PHE A 121 10.72 6.15 11.50
CA PHE A 121 11.86 5.33 11.94
C PHE A 121 13.19 5.88 11.43
N TYR A 122 13.15 6.72 10.39
CA TYR A 122 14.31 7.31 9.72
C TYR A 122 14.13 8.81 9.49
N PRO A 123 13.74 9.61 10.53
CA PRO A 123 13.30 11.00 10.32
C PRO A 123 14.43 11.93 9.85
N GLU A 124 15.68 11.57 10.09
CA GLU A 124 16.86 12.38 9.73
C GLU A 124 17.72 11.74 8.64
N ASP A 125 17.22 10.67 7.99
CA ASP A 125 17.93 9.99 6.92
C ASP A 125 17.40 10.40 5.54
N PRO A 126 18.08 11.29 4.82
CA PRO A 126 17.59 11.81 3.55
C PRO A 126 17.52 10.75 2.45
N MET A 127 18.37 9.70 2.50
CA MET A 127 18.35 8.60 1.55
C MET A 127 17.09 7.77 1.74
N MET A 128 16.80 7.35 2.97
CA MET A 128 15.62 6.54 3.28
C MET A 128 14.33 7.32 3.02
N LEU A 129 14.24 8.58 3.44
CA LEU A 129 13.09 9.45 3.17
C LEU A 129 12.84 9.62 1.67
N GLN A 130 13.91 9.71 0.85
CA GLN A 130 13.78 9.79 -0.60
C GLN A 130 13.26 8.47 -1.20
N HIS A 131 13.72 7.31 -0.70
CA HIS A 131 13.18 6.01 -1.10
C HIS A 131 11.69 5.89 -0.76
N PHE A 132 11.28 6.23 0.46
CA PHE A 132 9.87 6.16 0.88
C PHE A 132 8.97 7.04 0.02
N LYS A 133 9.41 8.25 -0.29
CA LYS A 133 8.72 9.17 -1.19
C LYS A 133 8.59 8.61 -2.60
N ASN A 134 9.67 8.05 -3.17
CA ASN A 134 9.68 7.48 -4.51
C ASN A 134 8.75 6.26 -4.59
N TRP A 135 8.81 5.35 -3.62
CA TRP A 135 7.95 4.17 -3.57
C TRP A 135 6.48 4.54 -3.42
N HIS A 136 6.16 5.51 -2.56
CA HIS A 136 4.80 6.04 -2.43
C HIS A 136 4.27 6.57 -3.76
N HIS A 137 5.07 7.39 -4.46
CA HIS A 137 4.72 7.94 -5.78
C HIS A 137 4.53 6.82 -6.82
N ASP A 138 5.44 5.85 -6.88
CA ASP A 138 5.36 4.72 -7.80
C ASP A 138 4.08 3.90 -7.55
N ILE A 139 3.73 3.62 -6.28
CA ILE A 139 2.52 2.86 -5.92
C ILE A 139 1.25 3.62 -6.33
N LEU A 140 1.18 4.93 -6.08
CA LEU A 140 0.05 5.76 -6.54
C LEU A 140 -0.11 5.68 -8.07
N SER A 141 1.00 5.77 -8.78
CA SER A 141 1.01 5.68 -10.24
C SER A 141 0.60 4.29 -10.74
N ILE A 142 1.06 3.21 -10.09
CA ILE A 142 0.65 1.83 -10.37
C ILE A 142 -0.86 1.68 -10.18
N PHE A 143 -1.42 2.16 -9.07
CA PHE A 143 -2.86 2.09 -8.81
C PHE A 143 -3.68 2.90 -9.80
N SER A 144 -3.14 4.02 -10.28
CA SER A 144 -3.76 4.80 -11.37
C SER A 144 -3.79 4.01 -12.68
N ASP A 145 -2.69 3.34 -13.04
CA ASP A 145 -2.62 2.49 -14.25
C ASP A 145 -3.61 1.32 -14.16
N LEU A 146 -3.72 0.68 -12.99
CA LEU A 146 -4.69 -0.41 -12.76
C LEU A 146 -6.13 0.06 -12.98
N ARG A 147 -6.50 1.23 -12.47
CA ARG A 147 -7.83 1.81 -12.71
C ARG A 147 -8.06 2.17 -14.19
N ALA A 148 -7.03 2.61 -14.89
CA ALA A 148 -7.11 2.88 -16.33
C ALA A 148 -7.32 1.58 -17.13
N ALA A 149 -6.59 0.51 -16.78
CA ALA A 149 -6.74 -0.81 -17.39
C ALA A 149 -8.13 -1.42 -17.13
N GLU A 150 -8.67 -1.28 -15.91
CA GLU A 150 -10.04 -1.71 -15.61
C GLU A 150 -11.07 -1.01 -16.49
N ARG A 151 -10.94 0.32 -16.67
CA ARG A 151 -11.86 1.08 -17.56
C ARG A 151 -11.78 0.60 -19.00
N ALA A 152 -10.58 0.31 -19.50
CA ALA A 152 -10.38 -0.20 -20.85
C ALA A 152 -10.98 -1.62 -21.01
N HIS A 153 -10.87 -2.47 -19.99
CA HIS A 153 -11.43 -3.83 -19.99
C HIS A 153 -12.97 -3.84 -20.04
N LYS A 154 -13.64 -2.88 -19.40
CA LYS A 154 -15.12 -2.76 -19.41
C LYS A 154 -15.69 -2.28 -20.74
N LEU A 155 -14.86 -1.78 -21.67
CA LEU A 155 -15.28 -1.29 -22.98
C LEU A 155 -15.13 -2.34 -24.09
N GLN A 156 -14.63 -3.52 -23.79
CA GLN A 156 -14.47 -4.67 -24.69
C GLN A 156 -15.59 -5.68 -24.48
#